data_491c38c07ce7ed9353a40951d3d29527
#
_entry.id   491c38c07ce7ed9353a40951d3d29527
#
_cell.length_a   1.000
_cell.length_b   1.000
_cell.length_c   1.000
_cell.angle_alpha   90.00
_cell.angle_beta   90.00
_cell.angle_gamma   90.00
#
_symmetry.space_group_name_H-M   'P 1'
#
loop_
_entity.id
_entity.type
_entity.pdbx_description
1 polymer ?
#
loop_
_entity_poly.entity_id
_entity_poly.type
_entity_poly.pdbx_seq_one_letter_code
_entity_poly.pdbx_strand_id
1 'polypeptide(L)'
;MDEKELKQILATKAPAYQRSLIEIPKDSFVTWHSSLTDYLDSVLGDSPKMQNRIDHLVMRYRLGATDEVKGEHYGTVLPRINRNGMIVGGNVIHFNVDDGSILNHDALVNHLYSWYAFDYYVDPNVFFGEHLLYGRLAVVVQEEKTALLGTLAYPDIEWLAVGVGNNLTDEMMKKLIGRQIVLYPDDFCVDFWSEHFGGKFKVDDSFTHCDINQYLIDFIHSRQVP
;
A
#
# COMPACT_ATOMS: atom_id res chain seq x y z
N MET A 1 -24.53 -40.05 -12.85
CA MET A 1 -23.92 -39.29 -11.76
C MET A 1 -24.50 -37.89 -11.86
N ASP A 2 -25.23 -37.48 -10.84
CA ASP A 2 -25.80 -36.16 -10.81
C ASP A 2 -24.78 -35.10 -10.30
N GLU A 3 -25.10 -33.82 -10.49
CA GLU A 3 -24.21 -32.70 -10.12
C GLU A 3 -23.94 -32.69 -8.60
N LYS A 4 -24.88 -33.20 -7.80
CA LYS A 4 -24.79 -33.26 -6.35
C LYS A 4 -23.83 -34.37 -5.90
N GLU A 5 -23.87 -35.52 -6.55
CA GLU A 5 -22.93 -36.62 -6.36
C GLU A 5 -21.51 -36.22 -6.74
N LEU A 6 -21.34 -35.51 -7.88
CA LEU A 6 -20.04 -34.98 -8.31
C LEU A 6 -19.45 -34.00 -7.31
N LYS A 7 -20.26 -33.03 -6.82
CA LYS A 7 -19.82 -32.07 -5.79
C LYS A 7 -19.43 -32.77 -4.49
N GLN A 8 -20.15 -33.83 -4.10
CA GLN A 8 -19.88 -34.59 -2.88
C GLN A 8 -18.58 -35.41 -3.01
N ILE A 9 -18.32 -36.01 -4.18
CA ILE A 9 -17.09 -36.73 -4.48
C ILE A 9 -15.87 -35.78 -4.52
N LEU A 10 -16.02 -34.61 -5.13
CA LEU A 10 -14.98 -33.57 -5.17
C LEU A 10 -14.67 -33.02 -3.77
N ALA A 11 -15.70 -32.82 -2.95
CA ALA A 11 -15.53 -32.36 -1.57
C ALA A 11 -14.85 -33.41 -0.65
N THR A 12 -15.06 -34.70 -0.91
CA THR A 12 -14.48 -35.77 -0.08
C THR A 12 -13.11 -36.24 -0.56
N LYS A 13 -12.74 -36.01 -1.82
CA LYS A 13 -11.48 -36.48 -2.41
C LYS A 13 -10.43 -35.42 -2.61
N ALA A 14 -10.79 -34.09 -2.55
CA ALA A 14 -9.81 -33.07 -2.53
C ALA A 14 -9.25 -32.99 -1.09
N PRO A 15 -7.97 -33.28 -0.85
CA PRO A 15 -7.35 -32.85 0.40
C PRO A 15 -7.60 -31.37 0.50
N ALA A 16 -8.03 -30.88 1.70
CA ALA A 16 -8.19 -29.46 1.92
C ALA A 16 -6.88 -28.79 1.48
N TYR A 17 -6.93 -28.09 0.35
CA TYR A 17 -5.76 -27.46 -0.25
C TYR A 17 -5.34 -26.36 0.72
N GLN A 18 -4.34 -26.66 1.53
CA GLN A 18 -3.83 -25.75 2.54
C GLN A 18 -2.89 -24.78 1.82
N ARG A 19 -3.42 -23.60 1.47
CA ARG A 19 -2.57 -22.51 0.98
C ARG A 19 -1.58 -22.12 2.07
N SER A 20 -0.32 -22.04 1.70
CA SER A 20 0.72 -21.54 2.59
C SER A 20 0.65 -20.01 2.65
N LEU A 21 0.84 -19.45 3.85
CA LEU A 21 1.07 -18.00 3.96
C LEU A 21 2.33 -17.67 3.15
N ILE A 22 2.22 -16.69 2.26
CA ILE A 22 3.36 -16.29 1.46
C ILE A 22 4.37 -15.53 2.31
N GLU A 23 5.64 -15.86 2.14
CA GLU A 23 6.76 -15.04 2.55
C GLU A 23 7.60 -14.76 1.30
N ILE A 24 7.60 -13.51 0.86
CA ILE A 24 8.33 -13.09 -0.35
C ILE A 24 9.77 -12.78 0.06
N PRO A 25 10.79 -13.42 -0.56
CA PRO A 25 12.18 -13.09 -0.30
C PRO A 25 12.49 -11.61 -0.58
N LYS A 26 13.35 -11.02 0.25
CA LYS A 26 13.66 -9.57 0.17
C LYS A 26 14.38 -9.16 -1.11
N ASP A 27 14.97 -10.10 -1.81
CA ASP A 27 15.70 -9.94 -3.07
C ASP A 27 14.86 -10.31 -4.30
N SER A 28 13.56 -10.54 -4.11
CA SER A 28 12.64 -10.88 -5.22
C SER A 28 12.41 -9.73 -6.19
N PHE A 29 12.78 -8.51 -5.84
CA PHE A 29 12.70 -7.32 -6.69
C PHE A 29 13.82 -6.34 -6.32
N VAL A 30 14.17 -5.48 -7.27
CA VAL A 30 15.23 -4.48 -7.08
C VAL A 30 14.63 -3.23 -6.46
N THR A 31 15.27 -2.71 -5.40
CA THR A 31 14.94 -1.40 -4.84
C THR A 31 15.52 -0.33 -5.76
N TRP A 32 14.68 0.31 -6.57
CA TRP A 32 15.13 1.25 -7.60
C TRP A 32 14.04 2.27 -7.95
N HIS A 33 14.40 3.23 -8.83
CA HIS A 33 13.47 4.16 -9.43
C HIS A 33 12.39 3.44 -10.26
N SER A 34 11.18 3.96 -10.22
CA SER A 34 9.99 3.38 -10.79
C SER A 34 9.03 4.49 -11.23
N SER A 35 7.94 4.17 -11.88
CA SER A 35 6.94 5.14 -12.29
C SER A 35 6.45 6.06 -11.16
N LEU A 36 6.40 5.57 -9.91
CA LEU A 36 6.05 6.41 -8.78
C LEU A 36 7.15 7.42 -8.43
N THR A 37 8.41 6.99 -8.40
CA THR A 37 9.52 7.92 -8.12
C THR A 37 9.64 8.97 -9.21
N ASP A 38 9.45 8.57 -10.48
CA ASP A 38 9.46 9.51 -11.61
C ASP A 38 8.32 10.53 -11.50
N TYR A 39 7.13 10.09 -11.08
CA TYR A 39 6.03 11.00 -10.75
C TYR A 39 6.40 11.95 -9.58
N LEU A 40 6.95 11.43 -8.49
CA LEU A 40 7.33 12.25 -7.34
C LEU A 40 8.40 13.29 -7.74
N ASP A 41 9.37 12.92 -8.56
CA ASP A 41 10.38 13.83 -9.11
C ASP A 41 9.74 14.93 -9.97
N SER A 42 8.77 14.57 -10.81
CA SER A 42 8.09 15.53 -11.68
C SER A 42 7.27 16.55 -10.89
N VAL A 43 6.59 16.13 -9.82
CA VAL A 43 5.69 17.02 -9.05
C VAL A 43 6.34 17.72 -7.87
N LEU A 44 7.41 17.17 -7.28
CA LEU A 44 8.09 17.75 -6.10
C LEU A 44 9.40 18.47 -6.47
N GLY A 45 9.84 18.33 -7.71
CA GLY A 45 11.08 18.92 -8.24
C GLY A 45 12.32 18.07 -7.94
N ASP A 46 13.35 18.31 -8.75
CA ASP A 46 14.59 17.53 -8.84
C ASP A 46 15.75 18.08 -7.98
N SER A 47 15.45 18.91 -6.98
CA SER A 47 16.50 19.42 -6.11
C SER A 47 17.22 18.28 -5.40
N PRO A 48 18.56 18.36 -5.19
CA PRO A 48 19.31 17.30 -4.51
C PRO A 48 18.75 16.96 -3.11
N LYS A 49 18.16 17.96 -2.44
CA LYS A 49 17.53 17.75 -1.14
C LYS A 49 16.26 16.91 -1.26
N MET A 50 15.44 17.13 -2.30
CA MET A 50 14.22 16.36 -2.54
C MET A 50 14.55 14.96 -3.01
N GLN A 51 15.51 14.79 -3.93
CA GLN A 51 16.00 13.50 -4.36
C GLN A 51 16.43 12.63 -3.17
N ASN A 52 17.24 13.16 -2.28
CA ASN A 52 17.63 12.45 -1.06
C ASN A 52 16.42 12.03 -0.20
N ARG A 53 15.36 12.84 -0.14
CA ARG A 53 14.13 12.50 0.61
C ARG A 53 13.37 11.36 -0.06
N ILE A 54 13.28 11.38 -1.39
CA ILE A 54 12.64 10.32 -2.19
C ILE A 54 13.45 9.02 -2.06
N ASP A 55 14.78 9.08 -2.16
CA ASP A 55 15.65 7.91 -1.95
C ASP A 55 15.46 7.30 -0.55
N HIS A 56 15.43 8.15 0.48
CA HIS A 56 15.15 7.70 1.85
C HIS A 56 13.75 7.07 1.97
N LEU A 57 12.75 7.61 1.28
CA LEU A 57 11.40 7.04 1.25
C LEU A 57 11.41 5.65 0.61
N VAL A 58 12.07 5.50 -0.55
CA VAL A 58 12.25 4.23 -1.25
C VAL A 58 12.89 3.19 -0.33
N MET A 59 13.99 3.54 0.34
CA MET A 59 14.67 2.65 1.27
C MET A 59 13.82 2.32 2.50
N ARG A 60 13.14 3.31 3.08
CA ARG A 60 12.33 3.15 4.29
C ARG A 60 11.16 2.20 4.08
N TYR A 61 10.43 2.36 2.98
CA TYR A 61 9.27 1.53 2.62
C TYR A 61 9.66 0.28 1.81
N ARG A 62 10.96 0.14 1.47
CA ARG A 62 11.48 -0.92 0.60
C ARG A 62 10.73 -0.99 -0.72
N LEU A 63 10.49 0.17 -1.32
CA LEU A 63 9.87 0.24 -2.63
C LEU A 63 10.79 -0.42 -3.66
N GLY A 64 10.19 -1.09 -4.63
CA GLY A 64 10.94 -1.74 -5.69
C GLY A 64 10.46 -1.31 -7.07
N ALA A 65 11.18 -1.78 -8.07
CA ALA A 65 10.81 -1.66 -9.46
C ALA A 65 10.68 -3.06 -10.08
N THR A 66 9.78 -3.20 -11.05
CA THR A 66 9.67 -4.41 -11.85
C THR A 66 10.70 -4.38 -12.97
N ASP A 67 10.96 -5.54 -13.57
CA ASP A 67 11.71 -5.68 -14.81
C ASP A 67 10.83 -5.40 -16.05
N GLU A 68 9.52 -5.32 -15.89
CA GLU A 68 8.58 -4.99 -16.95
C GLU A 68 8.42 -3.48 -17.05
N VAL A 69 8.69 -2.96 -18.26
CA VAL A 69 8.52 -1.54 -18.63
C VAL A 69 7.20 -1.37 -19.36
N LYS A 70 6.36 -0.46 -18.91
CA LYS A 70 5.18 0.01 -19.65
C LYS A 70 5.39 1.47 -20.05
N GLY A 71 5.49 1.71 -21.35
CA GLY A 71 5.96 2.98 -21.84
C GLY A 71 7.48 3.12 -21.60
N GLU A 72 7.89 4.17 -20.90
CA GLU A 72 9.30 4.45 -20.57
C GLU A 72 9.63 4.17 -19.09
N HIS A 73 8.66 3.71 -18.29
CA HIS A 73 8.79 3.61 -16.84
C HIS A 73 8.54 2.20 -16.32
N TYR A 74 9.33 1.80 -15.32
CA TYR A 74 9.14 0.56 -14.58
C TYR A 74 7.93 0.63 -13.64
N GLY A 75 7.23 -0.48 -13.48
CA GLY A 75 6.19 -0.59 -12.45
C GLY A 75 6.76 -0.47 -11.04
N THR A 76 6.01 0.14 -10.15
CA THR A 76 6.38 0.30 -8.76
C THR A 76 5.94 -0.90 -7.94
N VAL A 77 6.87 -1.54 -7.24
CA VAL A 77 6.58 -2.57 -6.25
C VAL A 77 6.36 -1.91 -4.89
N LEU A 78 5.17 -2.11 -4.32
CA LEU A 78 4.71 -1.58 -3.04
C LEU A 78 4.50 -2.75 -2.07
N PRO A 79 5.56 -3.20 -1.35
CA PRO A 79 5.49 -4.41 -0.56
C PRO A 79 4.72 -4.18 0.75
N ARG A 80 3.90 -5.16 1.15
CA ARG A 80 3.33 -5.22 2.49
C ARG A 80 4.27 -6.00 3.40
N ILE A 81 4.83 -5.30 4.35
CA ILE A 81 5.83 -5.83 5.27
C ILE A 81 5.22 -5.82 6.67
N ASN A 82 5.13 -6.97 7.30
CA ASN A 82 4.61 -7.10 8.65
C ASN A 82 5.63 -6.59 9.70
N ARG A 83 5.21 -6.54 10.96
CA ARG A 83 6.07 -6.08 12.08
C ARG A 83 7.32 -6.93 12.30
N ASN A 84 7.34 -8.16 11.80
CA ASN A 84 8.53 -9.03 11.86
C ASN A 84 9.51 -8.77 10.71
N GLY A 85 9.19 -7.84 9.81
CA GLY A 85 10.01 -7.49 8.66
C GLY A 85 9.89 -8.47 7.49
N MET A 86 8.88 -9.37 7.51
CA MET A 86 8.59 -10.29 6.42
C MET A 86 7.69 -9.60 5.39
N ILE A 87 7.98 -9.79 4.11
CA ILE A 87 7.13 -9.36 3.00
C ILE A 87 6.05 -10.42 2.79
N VAL A 88 4.80 -10.07 3.10
CA VAL A 88 3.67 -11.00 3.09
C VAL A 88 2.65 -10.70 2.00
N GLY A 89 2.98 -9.81 1.08
CA GLY A 89 2.15 -9.39 -0.05
C GLY A 89 2.57 -8.04 -0.57
N GLY A 90 1.68 -7.38 -1.27
CA GLY A 90 1.88 -6.04 -1.83
C GLY A 90 1.23 -5.89 -3.19
N ASN A 91 1.45 -4.74 -3.80
CA ASN A 91 0.97 -4.38 -5.12
C ASN A 91 2.12 -4.05 -6.06
N VAL A 92 1.89 -4.26 -7.34
CA VAL A 92 2.68 -3.72 -8.45
C VAL A 92 1.80 -2.72 -9.18
N ILE A 93 2.21 -1.46 -9.19
CA ILE A 93 1.40 -0.37 -9.76
C ILE A 93 2.25 0.39 -10.78
N HIS A 94 1.69 0.62 -11.95
CA HIS A 94 2.22 1.56 -12.92
C HIS A 94 1.47 2.88 -12.77
N PHE A 95 2.21 3.92 -12.43
CA PHE A 95 1.67 5.27 -12.30
C PHE A 95 1.92 6.08 -13.58
N ASN A 96 0.99 6.94 -13.90
CA ASN A 96 1.22 8.01 -14.87
C ASN A 96 2.16 9.05 -14.23
N VAL A 97 3.26 9.35 -14.85
CA VAL A 97 4.27 10.28 -14.31
C VAL A 97 3.85 11.74 -14.35
N ASP A 98 2.85 12.09 -15.16
CA ASP A 98 2.36 13.46 -15.29
C ASP A 98 1.39 13.83 -14.15
N ASP A 99 0.49 12.91 -13.77
CA ASP A 99 -0.60 13.17 -12.81
C ASP A 99 -0.68 12.18 -11.65
N GLY A 100 0.15 11.15 -11.65
CA GLY A 100 0.17 10.11 -10.62
C GLY A 100 -1.06 9.21 -10.60
N SER A 101 -1.88 9.20 -11.66
CA SER A 101 -3.00 8.27 -11.78
C SER A 101 -2.51 6.84 -11.97
N ILE A 102 -3.34 5.88 -11.58
CA ILE A 102 -3.02 4.46 -11.72
C ILE A 102 -3.35 4.02 -13.14
N LEU A 103 -2.34 3.66 -13.92
CA LEU A 103 -2.51 3.11 -15.27
C LEU A 103 -2.81 1.62 -15.25
N ASN A 104 -2.19 0.89 -14.32
CA ASN A 104 -2.39 -0.54 -14.14
C ASN A 104 -1.96 -0.95 -12.72
N HIS A 105 -2.62 -1.98 -12.17
CA HIS A 105 -2.21 -2.55 -10.90
C HIS A 105 -2.40 -4.08 -10.91
N ASP A 106 -1.55 -4.80 -10.18
CA ASP A 106 -1.66 -6.22 -9.94
C ASP A 106 -1.13 -6.57 -8.54
N ALA A 107 -1.52 -7.71 -8.01
CA ALA A 107 -0.95 -8.20 -6.77
C ALA A 107 0.50 -8.67 -6.98
N LEU A 108 1.39 -8.31 -6.06
CA LEU A 108 2.81 -8.68 -6.13
C LEU A 108 3.01 -10.20 -6.25
N VAL A 109 2.16 -10.99 -5.59
CA VAL A 109 2.20 -12.46 -5.68
C VAL A 109 1.95 -12.96 -7.10
N ASN A 110 1.05 -12.34 -7.84
CA ASN A 110 0.77 -12.72 -9.23
C ASN A 110 1.95 -12.37 -10.13
N HIS A 111 2.56 -11.22 -9.92
CA HIS A 111 3.73 -10.78 -10.69
C HIS A 111 4.93 -11.70 -10.50
N LEU A 112 5.22 -12.11 -9.25
CA LEU A 112 6.40 -12.91 -8.94
C LEU A 112 6.20 -14.41 -9.22
N TYR A 113 5.01 -14.94 -9.00
CA TYR A 113 4.77 -16.38 -9.03
C TYR A 113 3.82 -16.83 -10.14
N SER A 114 3.17 -15.91 -10.84
CA SER A 114 2.33 -16.20 -12.02
C SER A 114 1.39 -17.41 -11.81
N TRP A 115 1.70 -18.56 -12.45
CA TRP A 115 0.88 -19.77 -12.37
C TRP A 115 0.80 -20.42 -10.97
N TYR A 116 1.75 -20.15 -10.09
CA TYR A 116 1.80 -20.70 -8.72
C TYR A 116 1.17 -19.77 -7.68
N ALA A 117 0.64 -18.61 -8.08
CA ALA A 117 0.02 -17.66 -7.17
C ALA A 117 -1.14 -18.24 -6.37
N PHE A 118 -1.83 -19.26 -6.92
CA PHE A 118 -2.93 -19.96 -6.25
C PHE A 118 -2.50 -20.81 -5.05
N ASP A 119 -1.21 -21.16 -4.96
CA ASP A 119 -0.66 -21.96 -3.88
C ASP A 119 -0.41 -21.14 -2.61
N TYR A 120 -0.51 -19.82 -2.72
CA TYR A 120 -0.18 -18.91 -1.65
C TYR A 120 -1.41 -18.16 -1.13
N TYR A 121 -1.36 -17.89 0.16
CA TYR A 121 -2.29 -17.01 0.85
C TYR A 121 -1.54 -15.73 1.21
N VAL A 122 -2.06 -14.60 0.77
CA VAL A 122 -1.58 -13.26 1.16
C VAL A 122 -2.35 -12.83 2.41
N ASP A 123 -1.65 -12.42 3.47
CA ASP A 123 -2.34 -11.86 4.64
C ASP A 123 -2.96 -10.50 4.29
N PRO A 124 -4.29 -10.39 4.18
CA PRO A 124 -4.96 -9.16 3.82
C PRO A 124 -4.93 -8.12 4.95
N ASN A 125 -4.56 -8.54 6.16
CA ASN A 125 -4.65 -7.72 7.36
C ASN A 125 -3.34 -6.97 7.68
N VAL A 126 -2.40 -6.90 6.75
CA VAL A 126 -1.15 -6.15 6.92
C VAL A 126 -1.24 -4.82 6.20
N PHE A 127 -1.02 -3.70 6.91
CA PHE A 127 -0.92 -2.40 6.29
C PHE A 127 0.33 -2.25 5.43
N PHE A 128 0.23 -1.49 4.36
CA PHE A 128 1.42 -0.89 3.77
C PHE A 128 2.03 0.08 4.81
N GLY A 129 3.34 -0.03 5.05
CA GLY A 129 4.03 0.73 6.10
C GLY A 129 3.96 0.13 7.51
N GLU A 130 3.32 -1.03 7.73
CA GLU A 130 3.17 -1.64 9.08
C GLU A 130 4.50 -1.86 9.80
N HIS A 131 5.55 -2.21 9.10
CA HIS A 131 6.89 -2.41 9.66
C HIS A 131 7.54 -1.13 10.21
N LEU A 132 6.95 0.04 9.94
CA LEU A 132 7.41 1.35 10.42
C LEU A 132 6.63 1.84 11.66
N LEU A 133 5.76 1.01 12.20
CA LEU A 133 4.91 1.35 13.35
C LEU A 133 5.70 1.27 14.68
N TYR A 134 6.40 2.33 15.04
CA TYR A 134 7.13 2.46 16.31
C TYR A 134 6.55 3.52 17.24
N GLY A 135 5.99 4.60 16.70
CA GLY A 135 5.47 5.74 17.43
C GLY A 135 4.05 5.57 17.97
N ARG A 136 3.52 6.65 18.53
CA ARG A 136 2.16 6.69 19.10
C ARG A 136 1.13 7.32 18.17
N LEU A 137 1.55 8.11 17.21
CA LEU A 137 0.67 8.82 16.28
C LEU A 137 0.79 8.17 14.90
N ALA A 138 -0.32 7.71 14.38
CA ALA A 138 -0.37 7.18 13.02
C ALA A 138 -1.60 7.70 12.27
N VAL A 139 -1.44 7.80 10.96
CA VAL A 139 -2.50 8.13 10.01
C VAL A 139 -2.72 6.93 9.11
N VAL A 140 -3.98 6.58 8.89
CA VAL A 140 -4.38 5.53 7.96
C VAL A 140 -5.11 6.16 6.78
N VAL A 141 -4.65 5.85 5.59
CA VAL A 141 -5.24 6.27 4.31
C VAL A 141 -5.59 5.06 3.45
N GLN A 142 -6.31 5.26 2.37
CA GLN A 142 -6.67 4.18 1.46
C GLN A 142 -5.49 3.77 0.58
N GLU A 143 -4.82 4.73 -0.07
CA GLU A 143 -3.81 4.45 -1.08
C GLU A 143 -2.37 4.55 -0.57
N GLU A 144 -1.50 3.68 -1.09
CA GLU A 144 -0.07 3.65 -0.77
C GLU A 144 0.63 4.96 -1.19
N LYS A 145 0.28 5.53 -2.34
CA LYS A 145 0.82 6.81 -2.83
C LYS A 145 0.55 7.94 -1.81
N THR A 146 -0.66 8.00 -1.28
CA THR A 146 -1.04 8.98 -0.26
C THR A 146 -0.22 8.82 1.02
N ALA A 147 0.02 7.58 1.47
CA ALA A 147 0.87 7.33 2.64
C ALA A 147 2.32 7.79 2.41
N LEU A 148 2.84 7.61 1.21
CA LEU A 148 4.19 8.05 0.84
C LEU A 148 4.31 9.58 0.78
N LEU A 149 3.36 10.26 0.15
CA LEU A 149 3.27 11.72 0.15
C LEU A 149 3.12 12.28 1.57
N GLY A 150 2.28 11.64 2.40
CA GLY A 150 2.12 11.98 3.80
C GLY A 150 3.42 11.87 4.59
N THR A 151 4.20 10.82 4.35
CA THR A 151 5.54 10.65 4.98
C THR A 151 6.52 11.74 4.55
N LEU A 152 6.47 12.17 3.29
CA LEU A 152 7.27 13.31 2.82
C LEU A 152 6.81 14.63 3.44
N ALA A 153 5.50 14.84 3.59
CA ALA A 153 4.94 16.07 4.17
C ALA A 153 5.18 16.15 5.69
N TYR A 154 4.96 15.05 6.41
CA TYR A 154 4.96 14.95 7.87
C TYR A 154 5.79 13.74 8.33
N PRO A 155 7.13 13.82 8.30
CA PRO A 155 8.02 12.68 8.54
C PRO A 155 7.98 12.13 9.97
N ASP A 156 7.46 12.90 10.92
CA ASP A 156 7.30 12.51 12.33
C ASP A 156 6.00 11.74 12.59
N ILE A 157 5.13 11.60 11.59
CA ILE A 157 3.89 10.85 11.66
C ILE A 157 4.09 9.53 10.91
N GLU A 158 3.56 8.45 11.47
CA GLU A 158 3.56 7.15 10.81
C GLU A 158 2.38 7.05 9.86
N TRP A 159 2.66 6.91 8.58
CA TRP A 159 1.65 6.81 7.54
C TRP A 159 1.49 5.37 7.09
N LEU A 160 0.26 4.90 7.13
CA LEU A 160 -0.15 3.55 6.75
C LEU A 160 -1.17 3.61 5.64
N ALA A 161 -1.13 2.65 4.73
CA ALA A 161 -2.22 2.48 3.77
C ALA A 161 -2.87 1.10 3.88
N VAL A 162 -4.19 1.09 3.62
CA VAL A 162 -4.95 -0.15 3.45
C VAL A 162 -4.52 -0.84 2.16
N GLY A 163 -4.28 -0.04 1.13
CA GLY A 163 -3.83 -0.44 -0.19
C GLY A 163 -4.95 -0.56 -1.21
N VAL A 164 -4.60 -0.29 -2.45
CA VAL A 164 -5.54 -0.33 -3.59
C VAL A 164 -6.27 -1.68 -3.64
N GLY A 165 -7.59 -1.63 -3.80
CA GLY A 165 -8.44 -2.81 -3.91
C GLY A 165 -8.67 -3.58 -2.61
N ASN A 166 -8.22 -3.07 -1.45
CA ASN A 166 -8.41 -3.69 -0.15
C ASN A 166 -9.33 -2.87 0.74
N ASN A 167 -9.90 -3.52 1.76
CA ASN A 167 -10.74 -2.90 2.77
C ASN A 167 -10.04 -2.86 4.12
N LEU A 168 -10.29 -1.79 4.89
CA LEU A 168 -9.89 -1.72 6.28
C LEU A 168 -10.66 -2.76 7.09
N THR A 169 -9.93 -3.55 7.89
CA THR A 169 -10.50 -4.65 8.68
C THR A 169 -10.34 -4.41 10.19
N ASP A 170 -11.20 -5.07 10.97
CA ASP A 170 -11.05 -5.07 12.45
C ASP A 170 -9.70 -5.64 12.89
N GLU A 171 -9.16 -6.64 12.18
CA GLU A 171 -7.87 -7.24 12.49
C GLU A 171 -6.71 -6.26 12.25
N MET A 172 -6.79 -5.45 11.20
CA MET A 172 -5.84 -4.36 10.97
C MET A 172 -5.93 -3.34 12.10
N MET A 173 -7.14 -2.90 12.46
CA MET A 173 -7.36 -1.88 13.49
C MET A 173 -6.99 -2.35 14.90
N LYS A 174 -7.10 -3.63 15.22
CA LYS A 174 -6.61 -4.21 16.50
C LYS A 174 -5.11 -3.97 16.70
N LYS A 175 -4.32 -3.95 15.63
CA LYS A 175 -2.87 -3.68 15.68
C LYS A 175 -2.52 -2.25 16.08
N LEU A 176 -3.49 -1.34 15.98
CA LEU A 176 -3.34 0.09 16.25
C LEU A 176 -3.86 0.51 17.63
N ILE A 177 -4.42 -0.42 18.40
CA ILE A 177 -4.95 -0.14 19.74
C ILE A 177 -3.86 0.44 20.65
N GLY A 178 -4.20 1.49 21.40
CA GLY A 178 -3.28 2.19 22.31
C GLY A 178 -2.46 3.30 21.64
N ARG A 179 -2.71 3.57 20.36
CA ARG A 179 -2.12 4.67 19.59
C ARG A 179 -3.14 5.78 19.35
N GLN A 180 -2.64 6.97 19.06
CA GLN A 180 -3.46 8.06 18.51
C GLN A 180 -3.57 7.85 16.99
N ILE A 181 -4.78 7.55 16.53
CA ILE A 181 -5.03 7.21 15.13
C ILE A 181 -6.00 8.20 14.54
N VAL A 182 -5.66 8.67 13.34
CA VAL A 182 -6.59 9.41 12.47
C VAL A 182 -6.76 8.60 11.20
N LEU A 183 -8.01 8.37 10.82
CA LEU A 183 -8.39 7.71 9.57
C LEU A 183 -8.80 8.80 8.59
N TYR A 184 -8.15 8.86 7.43
CA TYR A 184 -8.53 9.69 6.29
C TYR A 184 -9.06 8.80 5.18
N PRO A 185 -10.38 8.53 5.17
CA PRO A 185 -11.02 7.77 4.09
C PRO A 185 -11.04 8.57 2.80
N ASP A 186 -11.11 7.87 1.67
CA ASP A 186 -11.55 8.44 0.41
C ASP A 186 -13.09 8.41 0.29
N ASP A 187 -13.63 8.98 -0.81
CA ASP A 187 -15.07 9.07 -1.06
C ASP A 187 -15.77 7.68 -1.08
N PHE A 188 -15.04 6.63 -1.45
CA PHE A 188 -15.60 5.29 -1.59
C PHE A 188 -15.74 4.55 -0.27
N CYS A 189 -14.94 4.89 0.73
CA CYS A 189 -14.89 4.17 1.99
C CYS A 189 -15.31 5.01 3.20
N VAL A 190 -15.61 6.30 3.06
CA VAL A 190 -15.93 7.22 4.18
C VAL A 190 -17.10 6.73 5.02
N ASP A 191 -18.19 6.31 4.39
CA ASP A 191 -19.39 5.84 5.13
C ASP A 191 -19.04 4.59 5.93
N PHE A 192 -18.38 3.61 5.29
CA PHE A 192 -17.98 2.38 5.95
C PHE A 192 -17.01 2.63 7.12
N TRP A 193 -15.98 3.47 6.94
CA TRP A 193 -15.03 3.75 8.01
C TRP A 193 -15.67 4.52 9.16
N SER A 194 -16.58 5.45 8.84
CA SER A 194 -17.31 6.24 9.85
C SER A 194 -18.24 5.38 10.68
N GLU A 195 -19.02 4.51 10.05
CA GLU A 195 -19.96 3.62 10.75
C GLU A 195 -19.23 2.55 11.56
N HIS A 196 -18.18 1.92 11.00
CA HIS A 196 -17.50 0.80 11.64
C HIS A 196 -16.47 1.22 12.69
N PHE A 197 -15.74 2.28 12.42
CA PHE A 197 -14.57 2.67 13.22
C PHE A 197 -14.72 4.01 13.95
N GLY A 198 -15.64 4.89 13.52
CA GLY A 198 -15.80 6.25 14.06
C GLY A 198 -16.12 6.31 15.56
N GLY A 199 -16.70 5.24 16.12
CA GLY A 199 -16.95 5.14 17.59
C GLY A 199 -15.68 4.89 18.42
N LYS A 200 -14.56 4.50 17.81
CA LYS A 200 -13.30 4.12 18.48
C LYS A 200 -12.11 4.95 18.04
N PHE A 201 -12.13 5.45 16.82
CA PHE A 201 -11.04 6.19 16.20
C PHE A 201 -11.56 7.49 15.62
N LYS A 202 -10.68 8.49 15.50
CA LYS A 202 -11.03 9.71 14.77
C LYS A 202 -11.08 9.37 13.30
N VAL A 203 -12.26 9.48 12.68
CA VAL A 203 -12.42 9.51 11.21
C VAL A 203 -12.50 10.97 10.81
N ASP A 204 -11.66 11.39 9.89
CA ASP A 204 -11.58 12.76 9.40
C ASP A 204 -11.93 12.75 7.92
N ASP A 205 -13.10 13.26 7.60
CA ASP A 205 -13.68 13.29 6.26
C ASP A 205 -13.35 14.58 5.49
N SER A 206 -12.47 15.42 6.02
CA SER A 206 -12.14 16.72 5.42
C SER A 206 -11.57 16.64 4.01
N PHE A 207 -11.08 15.48 3.61
CA PHE A 207 -10.52 15.23 2.27
C PHE A 207 -11.42 14.42 1.34
N THR A 208 -12.62 14.04 1.74
CA THR A 208 -13.54 13.27 0.87
C THR A 208 -14.01 14.05 -0.37
N HIS A 209 -13.93 15.37 -0.33
CA HIS A 209 -14.27 16.25 -1.46
C HIS A 209 -13.09 17.06 -1.98
N CYS A 210 -11.88 16.71 -1.54
CA CYS A 210 -10.64 17.40 -1.89
C CYS A 210 -9.57 16.36 -2.18
N ASP A 211 -8.67 16.64 -3.11
CA ASP A 211 -7.53 15.76 -3.37
C ASP A 211 -6.49 15.89 -2.25
N ILE A 212 -6.45 14.90 -1.35
CA ILE A 212 -5.46 14.82 -0.28
C ILE A 212 -4.02 14.79 -0.82
N ASN A 213 -3.80 14.17 -1.98
CA ASN A 213 -2.47 14.10 -2.60
C ASN A 213 -2.02 15.50 -3.03
N GLN A 214 -2.91 16.27 -3.67
CA GLN A 214 -2.60 17.64 -4.05
C GLN A 214 -2.33 18.52 -2.82
N TYR A 215 -3.12 18.38 -1.75
CA TYR A 215 -2.88 19.08 -0.48
C TYR A 215 -1.49 18.77 0.09
N LEU A 216 -1.07 17.50 0.09
CA LEU A 216 0.22 17.07 0.60
C LEU A 216 1.37 17.61 -0.28
N ILE A 217 1.21 17.62 -1.59
CA ILE A 217 2.17 18.19 -2.55
C ILE A 217 2.34 19.70 -2.29
N ASP A 218 1.24 20.43 -2.21
CA ASP A 218 1.27 21.90 -1.94
C ASP A 218 1.94 22.20 -0.61
N PHE A 219 1.65 21.39 0.42
CA PHE A 219 2.30 21.52 1.72
C PHE A 219 3.82 21.28 1.66
N ILE A 220 4.27 20.26 0.92
CA ILE A 220 5.69 20.00 0.70
C ILE A 220 6.36 21.19 0.02
N HIS A 221 5.75 21.74 -1.03
CA HIS A 221 6.25 22.93 -1.73
C HIS A 221 6.35 24.15 -0.81
N SER A 222 5.33 24.38 0.02
CA SER A 222 5.33 25.52 0.95
C SER A 222 6.51 25.52 1.95
N ARG A 223 7.05 24.34 2.23
CA ARG A 223 8.22 24.15 3.12
C ARG A 223 9.56 24.12 2.40
N GLN A 224 9.57 24.16 1.08
CA GLN A 224 10.79 24.23 0.27
C GLN A 224 11.24 25.66 -0.01
N VAL A 225 10.37 26.65 0.19
CA VAL A 225 10.71 28.07 0.05
C VAL A 225 11.69 28.42 1.18
N PRO A 226 12.88 28.97 0.86
CA PRO A 226 13.91 29.31 1.82
C PRO A 226 13.51 30.41 2.78
#